data_57cf32af0e8887d9ebe6e91f1034bd12
#
_entry.id   57cf32af0e8887d9ebe6e91f1034bd12
#
_cell.length_a   1.000
_cell.length_b   1.000
_cell.length_c   1.000
_cell.angle_alpha   90.00
_cell.angle_beta   90.00
_cell.angle_gamma   90.00
#
_symmetry.space_group_name_H-M   'P 1'
#
loop_
_entity.id
_entity.type
_entity.pdbx_description
1 polymer ?
#
loop_
_entity_poly.entity_id
_entity_poly.type
_entity_poly.pdbx_seq_one_letter_code
_entity_poly.pdbx_strand_id
1 'polypeptide(L)'
;MPDVVLPVLNEAQALPWVLSRMPGGFHAIVVDNGSVDGSASIARRLGADVVSEARPGFGAACFAGLVAATADVVCFMDCDASLDPCDLPLVAGPVLAGDADLMLGERRPERGAWPMHARWGNRVIALEVRRRTGLALRDIGPMRAARREALLALGMRDRRSGWPFEMVLRAAGAGWRVAEVPVPYRARTGRSKVTGTVRGTVRAFGDLVKVLR
;
A
#
# COMPACT_ATOMS: atom_id res chain seq x y z
N MET A 1 11.86 3.95 14.80
CA MET A 1 10.42 3.65 14.80
C MET A 1 9.91 3.91 13.38
N PRO A 2 9.41 2.90 12.63
CA PRO A 2 8.90 3.12 11.27
C PRO A 2 7.63 3.95 11.24
N ASP A 3 7.48 4.79 10.20
CA ASP A 3 6.22 5.45 9.88
C ASP A 3 5.34 4.54 9.03
N VAL A 4 4.02 4.57 9.24
CA VAL A 4 3.03 3.78 8.50
C VAL A 4 2.07 4.71 7.79
N VAL A 5 2.21 4.81 6.49
CA VAL A 5 1.32 5.58 5.63
C VAL A 5 0.05 4.78 5.36
N LEU A 6 -1.08 5.33 5.75
CA LEU A 6 -2.42 4.77 5.59
C LEU A 6 -3.23 5.67 4.66
N PRO A 7 -3.32 5.37 3.35
CA PRO A 7 -4.19 6.10 2.42
C PRO A 7 -5.65 5.88 2.78
N VAL A 8 -6.41 6.96 2.98
CA VAL A 8 -7.79 6.92 3.44
C VAL A 8 -8.70 7.69 2.50
N LEU A 9 -9.80 7.06 2.11
CA LEU A 9 -10.94 7.69 1.45
C LEU A 9 -12.22 7.03 1.93
N ASN A 10 -12.96 7.68 2.85
CA ASN A 10 -14.18 7.15 3.45
C ASN A 10 -13.99 5.77 4.09
N GLU A 11 -13.13 5.69 5.12
CA GLU A 11 -12.82 4.47 5.88
C GLU A 11 -13.16 4.64 7.39
N ALA A 12 -14.14 5.49 7.72
CA ALA A 12 -14.53 5.79 9.10
C ALA A 12 -14.84 4.52 9.94
N GLN A 13 -15.39 3.49 9.30
CA GLN A 13 -15.73 2.22 9.99
C GLN A 13 -14.51 1.35 10.27
N ALA A 14 -13.49 1.38 9.40
CA ALA A 14 -12.30 0.54 9.54
C ALA A 14 -11.22 1.16 10.44
N LEU A 15 -11.10 2.49 10.43
CA LEU A 15 -10.07 3.25 11.15
C LEU A 15 -9.91 2.87 12.64
N PRO A 16 -10.98 2.73 13.44
CA PRO A 16 -10.83 2.36 14.85
C PRO A 16 -10.14 1.01 15.03
N TRP A 17 -10.51 0.02 14.22
CA TRP A 17 -9.90 -1.31 14.27
C TRP A 17 -8.45 -1.27 13.82
N VAL A 18 -8.14 -0.58 12.71
CA VAL A 18 -6.78 -0.47 12.18
C VAL A 18 -5.86 0.23 13.18
N LEU A 19 -6.26 1.40 13.70
CA LEU A 19 -5.40 2.18 14.58
C LEU A 19 -5.22 1.53 15.96
N SER A 20 -6.25 0.84 16.49
CA SER A 20 -6.13 0.13 17.77
C SER A 20 -5.18 -1.07 17.73
N ARG A 21 -4.87 -1.58 16.53
CA ARG A 21 -3.99 -2.73 16.31
C ARG A 21 -2.60 -2.33 15.81
N MET A 22 -2.29 -1.03 15.75
CA MET A 22 -0.96 -0.56 15.38
C MET A 22 0.06 -1.07 16.39
N PRO A 23 1.11 -1.81 15.95
CA PRO A 23 2.09 -2.36 16.89
C PRO A 23 2.85 -1.25 17.61
N GLY A 24 3.23 -1.51 18.84
CA GLY A 24 4.15 -0.61 19.56
C GLY A 24 5.44 -0.40 18.75
N GLY A 25 5.91 0.84 18.69
CA GLY A 25 7.09 1.18 17.89
C GLY A 25 6.82 1.48 16.41
N PHE A 26 5.54 1.58 16.00
CA PHE A 26 5.13 2.10 14.70
C PHE A 26 4.29 3.37 14.88
N HIS A 27 4.44 4.31 13.96
CA HIS A 27 3.75 5.59 13.99
C HIS A 27 2.82 5.74 12.78
N ALA A 28 1.53 5.99 13.02
CA ALA A 28 0.52 6.04 11.96
C ALA A 28 0.39 7.45 11.36
N ILE A 29 0.53 7.54 10.04
CA ILE A 29 0.27 8.73 9.22
C ILE A 29 -0.93 8.41 8.33
N VAL A 30 -2.10 8.89 8.72
CA VAL A 30 -3.32 8.77 7.93
C VAL A 30 -3.35 9.88 6.89
N VAL A 31 -3.44 9.50 5.62
CA VAL A 31 -3.55 10.46 4.51
C VAL A 31 -4.98 10.50 4.01
N ASP A 32 -5.70 11.53 4.38
CA ASP A 32 -7.07 11.74 3.96
C ASP A 32 -7.13 12.31 2.54
N ASN A 33 -7.67 11.55 1.60
CA ASN A 33 -7.76 11.89 0.19
C ASN A 33 -9.16 12.35 -0.21
N GLY A 34 -9.76 13.22 0.62
CA GLY A 34 -11.06 13.82 0.38
C GLY A 34 -12.24 13.03 0.93
N SER A 35 -12.12 12.47 2.14
CA SER A 35 -13.23 11.79 2.82
C SER A 35 -14.33 12.75 3.25
N VAL A 36 -15.56 12.26 3.19
CA VAL A 36 -16.77 12.99 3.60
C VAL A 36 -17.52 12.33 4.76
N ASP A 37 -16.98 11.22 5.28
CA ASP A 37 -17.60 10.38 6.33
C ASP A 37 -17.04 10.62 7.73
N GLY A 38 -16.18 11.63 7.90
CA GLY A 38 -15.52 11.92 9.17
C GLY A 38 -14.23 11.14 9.46
N SER A 39 -13.71 10.38 8.48
CA SER A 39 -12.46 9.60 8.61
C SER A 39 -11.32 10.40 9.23
N ALA A 40 -11.03 11.61 8.72
CA ALA A 40 -9.95 12.45 9.21
C ALA A 40 -10.11 12.83 10.70
N SER A 41 -11.34 13.14 11.13
CA SER A 41 -11.64 13.48 12.53
C SER A 41 -11.48 12.26 13.45
N ILE A 42 -11.89 11.08 12.98
CA ILE A 42 -11.73 9.82 13.72
C ILE A 42 -10.25 9.51 13.88
N ALA A 43 -9.45 9.60 12.82
CA ALA A 43 -8.02 9.33 12.87
C ALA A 43 -7.30 10.23 13.90
N ARG A 44 -7.57 11.56 13.89
CA ARG A 44 -6.99 12.49 14.88
C ARG A 44 -7.37 12.13 16.32
N ARG A 45 -8.64 11.80 16.58
CA ARG A 45 -9.08 11.41 17.93
C ARG A 45 -8.41 10.12 18.42
N LEU A 46 -8.01 9.25 17.51
CA LEU A 46 -7.30 8.00 17.81
C LEU A 46 -5.78 8.15 17.86
N GLY A 47 -5.26 9.38 17.78
CA GLY A 47 -3.85 9.70 17.97
C GLY A 47 -2.97 9.52 16.73
N ALA A 48 -3.55 9.34 15.53
CA ALA A 48 -2.78 9.32 14.30
C ALA A 48 -2.49 10.73 13.80
N ASP A 49 -1.33 10.92 13.18
CA ASP A 49 -1.07 12.11 12.39
C ASP A 49 -1.92 12.10 11.12
N VAL A 50 -2.52 13.24 10.78
CA VAL A 50 -3.42 13.34 9.63
C VAL A 50 -2.92 14.37 8.64
N VAL A 51 -2.59 13.87 7.44
CA VAL A 51 -2.24 14.67 6.25
C VAL A 51 -3.45 14.75 5.33
N SER A 52 -3.77 15.93 4.81
CA SER A 52 -4.81 16.09 3.78
C SER A 52 -4.18 16.19 2.42
N GLU A 53 -4.61 15.33 1.47
CA GLU A 53 -4.17 15.37 0.08
C GLU A 53 -5.37 15.66 -0.83
N ALA A 54 -5.36 16.87 -1.41
CA ALA A 54 -6.45 17.36 -2.24
C ALA A 54 -6.50 16.72 -3.64
N ARG A 55 -5.35 16.26 -4.15
CA ARG A 55 -5.28 15.57 -5.45
C ARG A 55 -5.87 14.17 -5.32
N PRO A 56 -6.98 13.86 -6.01
CA PRO A 56 -7.57 12.52 -5.93
C PRO A 56 -6.64 11.45 -6.49
N GLY A 57 -6.46 10.35 -5.75
CA GLY A 57 -5.74 9.18 -6.21
C GLY A 57 -4.95 8.47 -5.11
N PHE A 58 -4.94 7.14 -5.18
CA PHE A 58 -4.21 6.29 -4.23
C PHE A 58 -2.72 6.66 -4.16
N GLY A 59 -2.08 6.78 -5.32
CA GLY A 59 -0.67 7.17 -5.40
C GLY A 59 -0.40 8.60 -4.91
N ALA A 60 -1.37 9.52 -5.03
CA ALA A 60 -1.25 10.87 -4.47
C ALA A 60 -1.22 10.80 -2.93
N ALA A 61 -2.13 10.04 -2.34
CA ALA A 61 -2.15 9.83 -0.89
C ALA A 61 -0.88 9.14 -0.38
N CYS A 62 -0.43 8.07 -1.06
CA CYS A 62 0.82 7.40 -0.71
C CYS A 62 2.03 8.35 -0.77
N PHE A 63 2.11 9.17 -1.84
CA PHE A 63 3.21 10.12 -2.00
C PHE A 63 3.18 11.23 -0.94
N ALA A 64 2.01 11.79 -0.64
CA ALA A 64 1.87 12.80 0.40
C ALA A 64 2.29 12.24 1.77
N GLY A 65 1.91 11.01 2.09
CA GLY A 65 2.36 10.33 3.30
C GLY A 65 3.87 10.06 3.32
N LEU A 66 4.47 9.65 2.20
CA LEU A 66 5.91 9.47 2.08
C LEU A 66 6.69 10.76 2.33
N VAL A 67 6.18 11.88 1.81
CA VAL A 67 6.79 13.20 2.03
C VAL A 67 6.65 13.65 3.50
N ALA A 68 5.50 13.40 4.11
CA ALA A 68 5.23 13.76 5.51
C ALA A 68 5.97 12.85 6.52
N ALA A 69 6.29 11.63 6.14
CA ALA A 69 7.05 10.70 6.97
C ALA A 69 8.43 11.27 7.33
N THR A 70 8.92 10.97 8.52
CA THR A 70 10.23 11.42 9.03
C THR A 70 11.14 10.26 9.42
N ALA A 71 10.59 9.06 9.58
CA ALA A 71 11.34 7.87 9.92
C ALA A 71 12.21 7.37 8.75
N ASP A 72 13.32 6.69 9.05
CA ASP A 72 14.20 6.06 8.06
C ASP A 72 13.48 4.99 7.24
N VAL A 73 12.59 4.21 7.87
CA VAL A 73 11.77 3.18 7.20
C VAL A 73 10.32 3.62 7.17
N VAL A 74 9.70 3.54 5.99
CA VAL A 74 8.28 3.82 5.76
C VAL A 74 7.58 2.56 5.31
N CYS A 75 6.47 2.26 5.98
CA CYS A 75 5.52 1.23 5.60
C CYS A 75 4.31 1.85 4.90
N PHE A 76 3.66 1.09 4.04
CA PHE A 76 2.36 1.41 3.45
C PHE A 76 1.41 0.26 3.73
N MET A 77 0.16 0.57 3.97
CA MET A 77 -0.90 -0.43 4.14
C MET A 77 -2.26 0.18 3.83
N ASP A 78 -3.17 -0.60 3.21
CA ASP A 78 -4.56 -0.19 3.05
C ASP A 78 -5.25 -0.07 4.42
N CYS A 79 -6.14 0.93 4.56
CA CYS A 79 -6.83 1.25 5.82
C CYS A 79 -8.29 0.75 5.83
N ASP A 80 -8.57 -0.39 5.19
CA ASP A 80 -9.92 -0.97 5.05
C ASP A 80 -10.15 -2.23 5.89
N ALA A 81 -9.25 -2.49 6.84
CA ALA A 81 -9.22 -3.67 7.71
C ALA A 81 -9.04 -5.02 6.99
N SER A 82 -8.66 -5.02 5.71
CA SER A 82 -8.31 -6.26 4.99
C SER A 82 -6.93 -6.81 5.35
N LEU A 83 -6.06 -5.97 5.86
CA LEU A 83 -4.74 -6.31 6.39
C LEU A 83 -4.68 -5.98 7.88
N ASP A 84 -3.98 -6.79 8.65
CA ASP A 84 -3.79 -6.56 10.08
C ASP A 84 -2.52 -5.73 10.31
N PRO A 85 -2.59 -4.57 10.98
CA PRO A 85 -1.40 -3.81 11.35
C PRO A 85 -0.38 -4.62 12.16
N CYS A 86 -0.82 -5.61 12.92
CA CYS A 86 0.08 -6.50 13.67
C CYS A 86 1.07 -7.27 12.78
N ASP A 87 0.82 -7.35 11.46
CA ASP A 87 1.71 -7.99 10.49
C ASP A 87 2.78 -7.02 9.92
N LEU A 88 2.73 -5.72 10.24
CA LEU A 88 3.72 -4.73 9.78
C LEU A 88 5.18 -5.10 10.11
N PRO A 89 5.49 -5.69 11.27
CA PRO A 89 6.86 -6.13 11.56
C PRO A 89 7.41 -7.15 10.55
N LEU A 90 6.55 -7.94 9.89
CA LEU A 90 6.98 -8.91 8.87
C LEU A 90 7.58 -8.23 7.64
N VAL A 91 7.08 -7.05 7.26
CA VAL A 91 7.62 -6.29 6.13
C VAL A 91 8.67 -5.28 6.55
N ALA A 92 8.54 -4.67 7.74
CA ALA A 92 9.51 -3.69 8.21
C ALA A 92 10.82 -4.33 8.69
N GLY A 93 10.74 -5.49 9.35
CA GLY A 93 11.90 -6.17 9.94
C GLY A 93 13.06 -6.42 8.96
N PRO A 94 12.83 -7.06 7.80
CA PRO A 94 13.89 -7.29 6.81
C PRO A 94 14.51 -6.00 6.26
N VAL A 95 13.72 -4.92 6.13
CA VAL A 95 14.24 -3.61 5.69
C VAL A 95 15.11 -2.96 6.76
N LEU A 96 14.67 -3.04 8.03
CA LEU A 96 15.44 -2.54 9.17
C LEU A 96 16.76 -3.30 9.35
N ALA A 97 16.73 -4.62 9.16
CA ALA A 97 17.92 -5.48 9.21
C ALA A 97 18.87 -5.30 8.01
N GLY A 98 18.39 -4.65 6.93
CA GLY A 98 19.16 -4.50 5.71
C GLY A 98 19.18 -5.75 4.82
N ASP A 99 18.27 -6.69 5.04
CA ASP A 99 18.13 -7.93 4.25
C ASP A 99 17.38 -7.68 2.93
N ALA A 100 16.48 -6.69 2.90
CA ALA A 100 15.73 -6.27 1.73
C ALA A 100 15.72 -4.74 1.62
N ASP A 101 15.63 -4.24 0.39
CA ASP A 101 15.47 -2.81 0.10
C ASP A 101 13.99 -2.44 -0.08
N LEU A 102 13.19 -3.38 -0.62
CA LEU A 102 11.72 -3.32 -0.67
C LEU A 102 11.14 -4.67 -0.25
N MET A 103 10.35 -4.66 0.81
CA MET A 103 9.62 -5.84 1.28
C MET A 103 8.12 -5.70 1.01
N LEU A 104 7.50 -6.72 0.43
CA LEU A 104 6.07 -6.77 0.09
C LEU A 104 5.36 -7.83 0.94
N GLY A 105 4.14 -7.55 1.35
CA GLY A 105 3.23 -8.53 1.94
C GLY A 105 2.47 -9.28 0.83
N GLU A 106 2.79 -10.56 0.61
CA GLU A 106 2.01 -11.44 -0.28
C GLU A 106 0.70 -11.80 0.38
N ARG A 107 -0.42 -11.38 -0.18
CA ARG A 107 -1.75 -11.63 0.39
C ARG A 107 -2.11 -13.12 0.36
N ARG A 108 -2.38 -13.68 1.53
CA ARG A 108 -2.94 -15.01 1.73
C ARG A 108 -4.42 -14.89 2.10
N PRO A 109 -5.33 -14.92 1.12
CA PRO A 109 -6.71 -14.60 1.35
C PRO A 109 -7.43 -15.68 2.17
N GLU A 110 -8.20 -15.26 3.17
CA GLU A 110 -9.22 -16.07 3.79
C GLU A 110 -10.31 -16.46 2.76
N ARG A 111 -11.10 -17.49 3.06
CA ARG A 111 -12.16 -17.94 2.14
C ARG A 111 -13.14 -16.79 1.83
N GLY A 112 -13.29 -16.46 0.54
CA GLY A 112 -14.19 -15.40 0.09
C GLY A 112 -13.67 -13.96 0.24
N ALA A 113 -12.53 -13.72 0.88
CA ALA A 113 -12.00 -12.38 1.13
C ALA A 113 -11.53 -11.66 -0.16
N TRP A 114 -11.14 -12.41 -1.18
CA TRP A 114 -10.60 -11.83 -2.41
C TRP A 114 -11.35 -12.36 -3.65
N PRO A 115 -12.09 -11.51 -4.37
CA PRO A 115 -12.83 -11.91 -5.54
C PRO A 115 -11.95 -12.54 -6.64
N MET A 116 -12.45 -13.56 -7.33
CA MET A 116 -11.69 -14.31 -8.32
C MET A 116 -11.13 -13.42 -9.44
N HIS A 117 -11.92 -12.46 -9.94
CA HIS A 117 -11.45 -11.53 -11.00
C HIS A 117 -10.27 -10.65 -10.53
N ALA A 118 -10.27 -10.21 -9.27
CA ALA A 118 -9.17 -9.43 -8.72
C ALA A 118 -7.90 -10.27 -8.53
N ARG A 119 -8.05 -11.56 -8.17
CA ARG A 119 -6.92 -12.52 -8.10
C ARG A 119 -6.31 -12.77 -9.48
N TRP A 120 -7.13 -12.91 -10.50
CA TRP A 120 -6.66 -13.03 -11.89
C TRP A 120 -5.92 -11.78 -12.34
N GLY A 121 -6.49 -10.59 -12.09
CA GLY A 121 -5.82 -9.32 -12.40
C GLY A 121 -4.44 -9.22 -11.74
N ASN A 122 -4.34 -9.57 -10.45
CA ASN A 122 -3.07 -9.57 -9.75
C ASN A 122 -2.04 -10.55 -10.36
N ARG A 123 -2.48 -11.76 -10.77
CA ARG A 123 -1.59 -12.73 -11.44
C ARG A 123 -1.04 -12.20 -12.75
N VAL A 124 -1.87 -11.52 -13.55
CA VAL A 124 -1.42 -10.89 -14.81
C VAL A 124 -0.38 -9.82 -14.52
N ILE A 125 -0.61 -8.99 -13.49
CA ILE A 125 0.34 -7.96 -13.07
C ILE A 125 1.65 -8.58 -12.59
N ALA A 126 1.60 -9.60 -11.74
CA ALA A 126 2.79 -10.30 -11.24
C ALA A 126 3.59 -10.96 -12.39
N LEU A 127 2.90 -11.55 -13.38
CA LEU A 127 3.53 -12.11 -14.58
C LEU A 127 4.24 -11.01 -15.40
N GLU A 128 3.62 -9.86 -15.57
CA GLU A 128 4.22 -8.74 -16.30
C GLU A 128 5.44 -8.16 -15.58
N VAL A 129 5.39 -8.06 -14.24
CA VAL A 129 6.57 -7.73 -13.43
C VAL A 129 7.67 -8.73 -13.68
N ARG A 130 7.38 -10.04 -13.56
CA ARG A 130 8.37 -11.09 -13.79
C ARG A 130 8.99 -11.00 -15.18
N ARG A 131 8.17 -10.78 -16.22
CA ARG A 131 8.65 -10.66 -17.61
C ARG A 131 9.63 -9.49 -17.77
N ARG A 132 9.39 -8.36 -17.11
CA ARG A 132 10.19 -7.14 -17.26
C ARG A 132 11.42 -7.09 -16.35
N THR A 133 11.31 -7.66 -15.17
CA THR A 133 12.32 -7.47 -14.11
C THR A 133 13.03 -8.76 -13.71
N GLY A 134 12.51 -9.91 -14.10
CA GLY A 134 12.99 -11.22 -13.61
C GLY A 134 12.54 -11.56 -12.18
N LEU A 135 11.89 -10.64 -11.45
CA LEU A 135 11.43 -10.87 -10.08
C LEU A 135 10.27 -11.88 -10.06
N ALA A 136 10.42 -12.94 -9.28
CA ALA A 136 9.41 -14.01 -9.16
C ALA A 136 8.39 -13.69 -8.05
N LEU A 137 7.79 -12.48 -8.09
CA LEU A 137 6.76 -12.08 -7.15
C LEU A 137 5.42 -12.76 -7.46
N ARG A 138 4.68 -13.11 -6.41
CA ARG A 138 3.35 -13.73 -6.49
C ARG A 138 2.23 -12.71 -6.35
N ASP A 139 2.52 -11.61 -5.62
CA ASP A 139 1.57 -10.54 -5.36
C ASP A 139 2.23 -9.16 -5.41
N ILE A 140 1.48 -8.16 -5.84
CA ILE A 140 1.83 -6.75 -5.69
C ILE A 140 1.00 -6.19 -4.53
N GLY A 141 1.27 -6.74 -3.35
CA GLY A 141 0.48 -6.46 -2.15
C GLY A 141 0.54 -5.00 -1.70
N PRO A 142 -0.53 -4.50 -1.06
CA PRO A 142 -0.57 -3.13 -0.54
C PRO A 142 0.26 -2.93 0.73
N MET A 143 0.49 -3.98 1.54
CA MET A 143 1.41 -3.89 2.68
C MET A 143 2.84 -3.98 2.18
N ARG A 144 3.66 -3.00 2.49
CA ARG A 144 5.06 -2.94 2.03
C ARG A 144 5.91 -2.02 2.89
N ALA A 145 7.22 -2.23 2.86
CA ALA A 145 8.18 -1.38 3.56
C ALA A 145 9.43 -1.14 2.73
N ALA A 146 10.01 0.05 2.84
CA ALA A 146 11.31 0.40 2.28
C ALA A 146 11.91 1.60 3.03
N ARG A 147 13.18 1.91 2.77
CA ARG A 147 13.81 3.13 3.31
C ARG A 147 13.24 4.37 2.63
N ARG A 148 12.89 5.37 3.44
CA ARG A 148 12.23 6.61 3.00
C ARG A 148 13.01 7.35 1.91
N GLU A 149 14.27 7.65 2.17
CA GLU A 149 15.10 8.43 1.25
C GLU A 149 15.31 7.68 -0.08
N ALA A 150 15.49 6.35 -0.01
CA ALA A 150 15.60 5.53 -1.21
C ALA A 150 14.29 5.54 -2.04
N LEU A 151 13.11 5.47 -1.38
CA LEU A 151 11.81 5.59 -2.07
C LEU A 151 11.63 6.96 -2.74
N LEU A 152 12.03 8.05 -2.08
CA LEU A 152 11.99 9.39 -2.66
C LEU A 152 12.91 9.48 -3.88
N ALA A 153 14.12 8.91 -3.80
CA ALA A 153 15.10 8.89 -4.89
C ALA A 153 14.66 8.08 -6.11
N LEU A 154 13.74 7.10 -5.96
CA LEU A 154 13.15 6.38 -7.10
C LEU A 154 12.36 7.29 -8.04
N GLY A 155 11.95 8.48 -7.61
CA GLY A 155 11.30 9.48 -8.44
C GLY A 155 9.97 9.00 -9.02
N MET A 156 9.17 8.25 -8.25
CA MET A 156 7.86 7.74 -8.66
C MET A 156 6.92 8.86 -9.11
N ARG A 157 6.23 8.67 -10.23
CA ARG A 157 5.41 9.69 -10.89
C ARG A 157 3.91 9.40 -10.86
N ASP A 158 3.51 8.13 -10.83
CA ASP A 158 2.09 7.79 -10.77
C ASP A 158 1.47 8.33 -9.47
N ARG A 159 0.32 8.98 -9.60
CA ARG A 159 -0.46 9.50 -8.47
C ARG A 159 -1.82 8.81 -8.35
N ARG A 160 -2.02 7.73 -9.12
CA ARG A 160 -3.25 6.94 -9.20
C ARG A 160 -3.02 5.51 -8.77
N SER A 161 -3.65 4.58 -9.47
CA SER A 161 -3.64 3.15 -9.14
C SER A 161 -2.35 2.43 -9.57
N GLY A 162 -1.52 3.03 -10.40
CA GLY A 162 -0.25 2.46 -10.87
C GLY A 162 0.89 2.56 -9.84
N TRP A 163 0.75 3.37 -8.78
CA TRP A 163 1.76 3.58 -7.75
C TRP A 163 2.40 2.28 -7.21
N PRO A 164 1.64 1.24 -6.81
CA PRO A 164 2.23 0.03 -6.27
C PRO A 164 3.07 -0.72 -7.30
N PHE A 165 2.68 -0.67 -8.54
CA PHE A 165 3.36 -1.34 -9.64
C PHE A 165 4.60 -0.55 -10.08
N GLU A 166 4.50 0.77 -10.23
CA GLU A 166 5.63 1.64 -10.53
C GLU A 166 6.76 1.47 -9.50
N MET A 167 6.41 1.39 -8.21
CA MET A 167 7.38 1.18 -7.13
C MET A 167 8.21 -0.08 -7.38
N VAL A 168 7.58 -1.20 -7.68
CA VAL A 168 8.28 -2.48 -7.92
C VAL A 168 9.16 -2.40 -9.17
N LEU A 169 8.66 -1.83 -10.27
CA LEU A 169 9.44 -1.69 -11.50
C LEU A 169 10.67 -0.80 -11.31
N ARG A 170 10.51 0.33 -10.63
CA ARG A 170 11.62 1.25 -10.39
C ARG A 170 12.63 0.68 -9.40
N ALA A 171 12.16 0.01 -8.34
CA ALA A 171 13.03 -0.68 -7.40
C ALA A 171 13.87 -1.75 -8.11
N ALA A 172 13.24 -2.58 -8.96
CA ALA A 172 13.95 -3.57 -9.76
C ALA A 172 14.96 -2.93 -10.71
N GLY A 173 14.56 -1.85 -11.42
CA GLY A 173 15.44 -1.11 -12.32
C GLY A 173 16.62 -0.43 -11.61
N ALA A 174 16.47 -0.10 -10.33
CA ALA A 174 17.53 0.43 -9.48
C ALA A 174 18.39 -0.68 -8.83
N GLY A 175 18.15 -1.96 -9.13
CA GLY A 175 18.89 -3.09 -8.60
C GLY A 175 18.58 -3.42 -7.13
N TRP A 176 17.42 -3.02 -6.62
CA TRP A 176 17.03 -3.29 -5.24
C TRP A 176 16.74 -4.77 -5.00
N ARG A 177 17.05 -5.23 -3.81
CA ARG A 177 16.63 -6.55 -3.29
C ARG A 177 15.15 -6.48 -2.93
N VAL A 178 14.29 -6.91 -3.86
CA VAL A 178 12.84 -6.96 -3.67
C VAL A 178 12.44 -8.35 -3.25
N ALA A 179 11.74 -8.47 -2.12
CA ALA A 179 11.27 -9.74 -1.57
C ALA A 179 9.81 -9.66 -1.13
N GLU A 180 9.18 -10.81 -0.90
CA GLU A 180 7.82 -10.91 -0.39
C GLU A 180 7.72 -11.86 0.80
N VAL A 181 6.79 -11.58 1.72
CA VAL A 181 6.45 -12.41 2.87
C VAL A 181 4.94 -12.62 2.89
N PRO A 182 4.44 -13.85 3.19
CA PRO A 182 3.01 -14.08 3.27
C PRO A 182 2.39 -13.30 4.45
N VAL A 183 1.28 -12.60 4.17
CA VAL A 183 0.45 -11.91 5.17
C VAL A 183 -1.01 -12.33 5.02
N PRO A 184 -1.74 -12.57 6.10
CA PRO A 184 -3.17 -12.86 6.04
C PRO A 184 -3.94 -11.73 5.35
N TYR A 185 -4.96 -12.08 4.57
CA TYR A 185 -5.81 -11.11 3.89
C TYR A 185 -7.28 -11.43 4.14
N ARG A 186 -7.98 -10.50 4.78
CA ARG A 186 -9.36 -10.64 5.25
C ARG A 186 -10.34 -9.94 4.29
N ALA A 187 -11.62 -10.22 4.48
CA ALA A 187 -12.64 -9.43 3.85
C ALA A 187 -12.57 -7.98 4.37
N ARG A 188 -12.53 -7.02 3.44
CA ARG A 188 -12.49 -5.60 3.77
C ARG A 188 -13.77 -5.12 4.46
N THR A 189 -13.65 -4.11 5.28
CA THR A 189 -14.79 -3.35 5.80
C THR A 189 -15.19 -2.29 4.77
N GLY A 190 -16.48 -2.23 4.41
CA GLY A 190 -16.99 -1.25 3.44
C GLY A 190 -16.85 -1.67 1.97
N ARG A 191 -17.01 -0.70 1.04
CA ARG A 191 -17.03 -0.94 -0.42
C ARG A 191 -15.68 -0.63 -1.07
N SER A 192 -15.24 -1.50 -1.98
CA SER A 192 -14.04 -1.24 -2.78
C SER A 192 -14.22 -0.01 -3.69
N LYS A 193 -13.25 0.90 -3.68
CA LYS A 193 -13.26 2.17 -4.44
C LYS A 193 -12.45 2.05 -5.75
N VAL A 194 -11.60 1.04 -5.87
CA VAL A 194 -10.74 0.82 -7.04
C VAL A 194 -11.17 -0.41 -7.83
N THR A 195 -11.28 -1.57 -7.21
CA THR A 195 -11.54 -2.85 -7.90
C THR A 195 -12.95 -3.40 -7.72
N GLY A 196 -13.81 -2.71 -6.96
CA GLY A 196 -15.19 -3.14 -6.68
C GLY A 196 -16.17 -2.97 -7.85
N THR A 197 -15.74 -2.35 -8.96
CA THR A 197 -16.54 -2.21 -10.18
C THR A 197 -15.71 -2.56 -11.41
N VAL A 198 -16.37 -3.07 -12.47
CA VAL A 198 -15.72 -3.36 -13.76
C VAL A 198 -15.02 -2.10 -14.31
N ARG A 199 -15.67 -0.93 -14.20
CA ARG A 199 -15.08 0.36 -14.62
C ARG A 199 -13.82 0.73 -13.82
N GLY A 200 -13.82 0.47 -12.51
CA GLY A 200 -12.65 0.70 -11.66
C GLY A 200 -11.48 -0.21 -12.02
N THR A 201 -11.76 -1.48 -12.30
CA THR A 201 -10.75 -2.46 -12.74
C THR A 201 -10.14 -2.07 -14.09
N VAL A 202 -10.97 -1.69 -15.08
CA VAL A 202 -10.49 -1.22 -16.40
C VAL A 202 -9.64 0.05 -16.27
N ARG A 203 -10.04 0.99 -15.40
CA ARG A 203 -9.26 2.22 -15.14
C ARG A 203 -7.91 1.90 -14.49
N ALA A 204 -7.88 0.99 -13.51
CA ALA A 204 -6.64 0.55 -12.87
C ALA A 204 -5.69 -0.12 -13.88
N PHE A 205 -6.22 -0.92 -14.81
CA PHE A 205 -5.45 -1.47 -15.93
C PHE A 205 -4.92 -0.40 -16.88
N GLY A 206 -5.72 0.62 -17.19
CA GLY A 206 -5.29 1.77 -18.00
C GLY A 206 -4.15 2.57 -17.37
N ASP A 207 -4.20 2.78 -16.05
CA ASP A 207 -3.12 3.44 -15.30
C ASP A 207 -1.85 2.57 -15.29
N LEU A 208 -2.00 1.24 -15.19
CA LEU A 208 -0.91 0.29 -15.31
C LEU A 208 -0.20 0.38 -16.67
N VAL A 209 -0.97 0.43 -17.77
CA VAL A 209 -0.42 0.57 -19.12
C VAL A 209 0.37 1.87 -19.31
N LYS A 210 -0.03 2.96 -18.63
CA LYS A 210 0.71 4.25 -18.68
C LYS A 210 2.06 4.17 -17.97
N VAL A 211 2.15 3.44 -16.87
CA VAL A 211 3.42 3.19 -16.16
C VAL A 211 4.36 2.33 -17.00
N LEU A 212 3.81 1.55 -17.94
CA LEU A 212 4.55 0.65 -18.82
C LEU A 212 5.18 1.35 -20.04
N ARG A 213 4.80 2.59 -20.33
CA ARG A 213 5.34 3.43 -21.41
C ARG A 213 6.42 4.37 -20.89
#